data_db9375adc81f234a14a4ca18c9917215
#
_entry.id   db9375adc81f234a14a4ca18c9917215
#
_cell.length_a   1.000
_cell.length_b   1.000
_cell.length_c   1.000
_cell.angle_alpha   90.00
_cell.angle_beta   90.00
_cell.angle_gamma   90.00
#
_symmetry.space_group_name_H-M   'P 1'
#
loop_
_entity.id
_entity.type
_entity.pdbx_description
1 polymer ?
#
loop_
_entity_poly.entity_id
_entity_poly.type
_entity_poly.pdbx_seq_one_letter_code
_entity_poly.pdbx_strand_id
1 'polypeptide(L)'
;DAPEVELAYQADKAEARTAAGSPTAFQGKAADTDGAVRYTAPSLIFRAGDRVLEAGGFQPMEAYDVVVANLDPAGSRRAVPDDRPEDVLAEFPLGLTTQEVAEVMRTDIEQPVNRRAAAQSLIRAVGRGTVTVEPIGDDGLWTVA
;
A
#
# COMPACT_ATOMS: atom_id res chain seq x y z
N ASP A 1 15.94 23.98 4.47
CA ASP A 1 14.64 23.50 4.99
C ASP A 1 13.59 24.54 4.66
N ALA A 2 12.65 24.19 3.80
CA ALA A 2 11.57 25.12 3.43
C ALA A 2 10.57 25.18 4.60
N PRO A 3 10.15 26.37 5.06
CA PRO A 3 9.18 26.53 6.13
C PRO A 3 7.87 25.78 5.89
N GLU A 4 7.50 25.60 4.64
CA GLU A 4 6.30 24.86 4.21
C GLU A 4 6.39 23.35 4.58
N VAL A 5 7.57 22.77 4.44
CA VAL A 5 7.82 21.35 4.80
C VAL A 5 7.69 21.15 6.31
N GLU A 6 8.22 22.08 7.10
CA GLU A 6 8.08 22.02 8.55
C GLU A 6 6.62 22.17 9.00
N LEU A 7 5.86 23.07 8.39
CA LEU A 7 4.43 23.25 8.67
C LEU A 7 3.64 21.98 8.31
N ALA A 8 3.90 21.38 7.15
CA ALA A 8 3.27 20.12 6.73
C ALA A 8 3.61 19.00 7.71
N TYR A 9 4.89 18.85 8.07
CA TYR A 9 5.32 17.84 9.04
C TYR A 9 4.63 18.00 10.42
N GLN A 10 4.51 19.22 10.92
CA GLN A 10 3.85 19.46 12.21
C GLN A 10 2.34 19.17 12.14
N ALA A 11 1.68 19.46 11.01
CA ALA A 11 0.29 19.10 10.76
C ALA A 11 0.09 17.57 10.75
N ASP A 12 0.88 16.84 9.99
CA ASP A 12 0.85 15.38 9.90
C ASP A 12 1.14 14.74 11.26
N LYS A 13 2.13 15.26 11.98
CA LYS A 13 2.46 14.80 13.32
C LYS A 13 1.32 15.02 14.31
N ALA A 14 0.63 16.15 14.22
CA ALA A 14 -0.54 16.44 15.05
C ALA A 14 -1.70 15.48 14.74
N GLU A 15 -1.99 15.24 13.45
CA GLU A 15 -3.02 14.30 13.01
C GLU A 15 -2.70 12.88 13.47
N ALA A 16 -1.47 12.42 13.30
CA ALA A 16 -1.04 11.09 13.75
C ALA A 16 -1.20 10.87 15.26
N ARG A 17 -1.30 11.94 16.06
CA ARG A 17 -1.44 11.91 17.53
C ARG A 17 -2.87 12.10 18.02
N THR A 18 -3.86 11.78 17.21
CA THR A 18 -5.29 11.87 17.56
C THR A 18 -5.93 10.51 17.83
N ALA A 19 -5.15 9.46 18.05
CA ALA A 19 -5.67 8.10 18.18
C ALA A 19 -6.40 7.82 19.50
N ALA A 20 -6.32 8.71 20.51
CA ALA A 20 -6.99 8.50 21.79
C ALA A 20 -8.51 8.34 21.63
N GLY A 21 -9.06 7.26 22.16
CA GLY A 21 -10.50 6.96 22.07
C GLY A 21 -10.98 6.48 20.69
N SER A 22 -10.08 6.30 19.72
CA SER A 22 -10.41 5.78 18.40
C SER A 22 -10.65 4.26 18.42
N PRO A 23 -11.33 3.71 17.40
CA PRO A 23 -11.42 2.26 17.19
C PRO A 23 -10.05 1.57 17.15
N THR A 24 -9.06 2.23 16.55
CA THR A 24 -7.67 1.75 16.50
C THR A 24 -7.06 1.61 17.90
N ALA A 25 -7.29 2.57 18.78
CA ALA A 25 -6.83 2.49 20.18
C ALA A 25 -7.52 1.36 20.96
N PHE A 26 -8.82 1.16 20.77
CA PHE A 26 -9.55 0.04 21.39
C PHE A 26 -9.04 -1.33 20.93
N GLN A 27 -8.52 -1.43 19.73
CA GLN A 27 -7.90 -2.65 19.20
C GLN A 27 -6.46 -2.87 19.70
N GLY A 28 -5.91 -1.97 20.54
CA GLY A 28 -4.52 -2.04 20.98
C GLY A 28 -3.50 -1.72 19.86
N LYS A 29 -3.93 -1.01 18.83
CA LYS A 29 -3.12 -0.64 17.66
C LYS A 29 -2.66 0.82 17.70
N ALA A 30 -2.65 1.42 18.88
CA ALA A 30 -2.13 2.75 19.14
C ALA A 30 -0.94 2.68 20.11
N ALA A 31 -0.12 3.73 20.14
CA ALA A 31 1.04 3.84 21.03
C ALA A 31 1.00 5.16 21.81
N ASP A 32 1.40 5.12 23.08
CA ASP A 32 1.40 6.25 24.01
C ASP A 32 2.78 6.51 24.67
N THR A 33 3.84 6.03 24.06
CA THR A 33 5.18 5.97 24.65
C THR A 33 5.92 7.31 24.73
N ASP A 34 5.49 8.33 23.97
CA ASP A 34 6.23 9.57 23.75
C ASP A 34 5.34 10.82 23.63
N GLY A 35 4.24 10.88 24.35
CA GLY A 35 3.29 12.00 24.34
C GLY A 35 1.86 11.60 24.11
N ALA A 36 1.12 12.38 23.31
CA ALA A 36 -0.27 12.05 22.99
C ALA A 36 -0.38 10.72 22.22
N VAL A 37 -1.45 9.98 22.49
CA VAL A 37 -1.70 8.67 21.86
C VAL A 37 -1.70 8.80 20.35
N ARG A 38 -0.85 8.05 19.70
CA ARG A 38 -0.67 8.07 18.26
C ARG A 38 -1.07 6.76 17.59
N TYR A 39 -1.46 6.85 16.34
CA TYR A 39 -1.61 5.69 15.48
C TYR A 39 -0.26 4.99 15.30
N THR A 40 -0.26 3.66 15.28
CA THR A 40 0.91 2.88 14.86
C THR A 40 1.01 2.85 13.33
N ALA A 41 2.21 2.78 12.79
CA ALA A 41 2.43 2.61 11.37
C ALA A 41 2.48 1.09 11.01
N PRO A 42 1.85 0.70 9.89
CA PRO A 42 0.94 1.46 9.07
C PRO A 42 -0.47 1.51 9.71
N SER A 43 -1.12 2.68 9.69
CA SER A 43 -2.55 2.79 9.98
C SER A 43 -3.19 3.63 8.90
N LEU A 44 -4.34 3.18 8.39
CA LEU A 44 -5.07 3.87 7.34
C LEU A 44 -6.38 4.44 7.88
N ILE A 45 -6.64 5.71 7.60
CA ILE A 45 -7.88 6.39 7.92
C ILE A 45 -8.58 6.72 6.61
N PHE A 46 -9.71 6.08 6.38
CA PHE A 46 -10.51 6.22 5.17
C PHE A 46 -11.62 7.24 5.40
N ARG A 47 -11.78 8.18 4.49
CA ARG A 47 -12.81 9.25 4.56
C ARG A 47 -13.64 9.28 3.29
N ALA A 48 -14.97 9.32 3.45
CA ALA A 48 -15.91 9.52 2.35
C ALA A 48 -17.09 10.39 2.85
N GLY A 49 -17.14 11.65 2.45
CA GLY A 49 -18.03 12.64 3.03
C GLY A 49 -17.82 12.76 4.54
N ASP A 50 -18.88 12.62 5.31
CA ASP A 50 -18.85 12.66 6.79
C ASP A 50 -18.50 11.32 7.44
N ARG A 51 -18.30 10.29 6.65
CA ARG A 51 -17.98 8.95 7.16
C ARG A 51 -16.48 8.77 7.26
N VAL A 52 -16.05 8.24 8.40
CA VAL A 52 -14.65 7.89 8.69
C VAL A 52 -14.59 6.47 9.20
N LEU A 53 -13.73 5.65 8.62
CA LEU A 53 -13.40 4.31 9.10
C LEU A 53 -11.88 4.16 9.21
N GLU A 54 -11.44 3.33 10.15
CA GLU A 54 -10.03 3.12 10.44
C GLU A 54 -9.63 1.66 10.26
N ALA A 55 -8.44 1.44 9.73
CA ALA A 55 -7.75 0.16 9.74
C ALA A 55 -6.39 0.34 10.41
N GLY A 56 -6.36 0.10 11.72
CA GLY A 56 -5.18 0.34 12.56
C GLY A 56 -4.15 -0.79 12.48
N GLY A 57 -2.87 -0.41 12.39
CA GLY A 57 -1.77 -1.35 12.27
C GLY A 57 -1.78 -2.09 10.94
N PHE A 58 -0.83 -3.00 10.78
CA PHE A 58 -0.76 -3.83 9.57
C PHE A 58 -1.98 -4.77 9.50
N GLN A 59 -2.70 -4.72 8.39
CA GLN A 59 -3.91 -5.51 8.16
C GLN A 59 -3.79 -6.29 6.84
N PRO A 60 -4.46 -7.44 6.70
CA PRO A 60 -4.57 -8.10 5.41
C PRO A 60 -5.40 -7.24 4.43
N MET A 61 -5.17 -7.41 3.13
CA MET A 61 -5.84 -6.61 2.10
C MET A 61 -7.37 -6.72 2.16
N GLU A 62 -7.89 -7.86 2.57
CA GLU A 62 -9.32 -8.12 2.76
C GLU A 62 -9.95 -7.16 3.80
N ALA A 63 -9.21 -6.79 4.84
CA ALA A 63 -9.68 -5.83 5.83
C ALA A 63 -9.84 -4.43 5.22
N TYR A 64 -8.89 -4.00 4.38
CA TYR A 64 -9.00 -2.73 3.66
C TYR A 64 -10.14 -2.75 2.65
N ASP A 65 -10.31 -3.85 1.91
CA ASP A 65 -11.41 -4.02 0.96
C ASP A 65 -12.79 -3.94 1.64
N VAL A 66 -12.94 -4.53 2.83
CA VAL A 66 -14.16 -4.42 3.64
C VAL A 66 -14.40 -2.98 4.08
N VAL A 67 -13.36 -2.26 4.51
CA VAL A 67 -13.47 -0.84 4.91
C VAL A 67 -13.93 0.02 3.72
N VAL A 68 -13.31 -0.13 2.56
CA VAL A 68 -13.68 0.60 1.33
C VAL A 68 -15.12 0.26 0.92
N ALA A 69 -15.49 -1.00 0.93
CA ALA A 69 -16.85 -1.43 0.59
C ALA A 69 -17.93 -0.86 1.53
N ASN A 70 -17.59 -0.67 2.81
CA ASN A 70 -18.50 -0.03 3.75
C ASN A 70 -18.62 1.48 3.52
N LEU A 71 -17.55 2.15 3.08
CA LEU A 71 -17.56 3.59 2.78
C LEU A 71 -18.24 3.88 1.44
N ASP A 72 -17.92 3.10 0.43
CA ASP A 72 -18.48 3.21 -0.92
C ASP A 72 -19.05 1.85 -1.40
N PRO A 73 -20.29 1.53 -1.01
CA PRO A 73 -20.92 0.26 -1.41
C PRO A 73 -21.17 0.14 -2.92
N ALA A 74 -21.20 1.25 -3.65
CA ALA A 74 -21.39 1.29 -5.10
C ALA A 74 -20.07 1.30 -5.88
N GLY A 75 -18.95 1.48 -5.18
CA GLY A 75 -17.63 1.53 -5.77
C GLY A 75 -17.14 0.18 -6.31
N SER A 76 -16.12 0.26 -7.12
CA SER A 76 -15.46 -0.94 -7.65
C SER A 76 -14.84 -1.76 -6.53
N ARG A 77 -15.04 -3.07 -6.59
CA ARG A 77 -14.38 -4.01 -5.68
C ARG A 77 -13.00 -4.38 -6.23
N ARG A 78 -12.08 -4.71 -5.31
CA ARG A 78 -10.78 -5.23 -5.68
C ARG A 78 -10.92 -6.46 -6.57
N ALA A 79 -10.29 -6.43 -7.72
CA ALA A 79 -10.06 -7.64 -8.50
C ALA A 79 -8.97 -8.49 -7.84
N VAL A 80 -9.05 -9.81 -7.97
CA VAL A 80 -7.92 -10.68 -7.63
C VAL A 80 -6.75 -10.25 -8.52
N PRO A 81 -5.54 -10.03 -7.97
CA PRO A 81 -4.39 -9.69 -8.80
C PRO A 81 -4.20 -10.73 -9.88
N ASP A 82 -4.14 -10.29 -11.11
CA ASP A 82 -3.79 -11.16 -12.23
C ASP A 82 -2.32 -11.61 -12.07
N ASP A 83 -1.97 -12.75 -12.59
CA ASP A 83 -0.59 -13.21 -12.70
C ASP A 83 0.20 -12.50 -13.83
N ARG A 84 -0.40 -11.50 -14.44
CA ARG A 84 0.15 -10.67 -15.52
C ARG A 84 0.83 -9.41 -14.95
N PRO A 85 2.16 -9.35 -14.97
CA PRO A 85 2.89 -8.21 -14.41
C PRO A 85 2.62 -6.89 -15.18
N GLU A 86 2.26 -6.95 -16.46
CA GLU A 86 1.91 -5.77 -17.24
C GLU A 86 0.66 -5.05 -16.70
N ASP A 87 -0.32 -5.76 -16.16
CA ASP A 87 -1.51 -5.15 -15.56
C ASP A 87 -1.17 -4.47 -14.22
N VAL A 88 -0.29 -5.09 -13.44
CA VAL A 88 0.27 -4.46 -12.22
C VAL A 88 1.02 -3.18 -12.57
N LEU A 89 1.94 -3.25 -13.54
CA LEU A 89 2.81 -2.12 -13.91
C LEU A 89 2.02 -0.95 -14.53
N ALA A 90 0.86 -1.21 -15.14
CA ALA A 90 0.02 -0.16 -15.71
C ALA A 90 -0.48 0.84 -14.65
N GLU A 91 -0.62 0.41 -13.40
CA GLU A 91 -1.02 1.26 -12.27
C GLU A 91 0.16 2.05 -11.67
N PHE A 92 1.40 1.75 -12.08
CA PHE A 92 2.63 2.34 -11.53
C PHE A 92 3.50 2.98 -12.62
N PRO A 93 3.18 4.19 -13.08
CA PRO A 93 3.84 4.82 -14.23
C PRO A 93 5.34 5.09 -14.03
N LEU A 94 5.81 5.15 -12.78
CA LEU A 94 7.24 5.29 -12.47
C LEU A 94 8.00 3.96 -12.46
N GLY A 95 7.28 2.85 -12.69
CA GLY A 95 7.84 1.51 -12.63
C GLY A 95 7.93 0.94 -11.22
N LEU A 96 8.18 -0.36 -11.15
CA LEU A 96 8.39 -1.12 -9.92
C LEU A 96 9.63 -1.99 -10.04
N THR A 97 10.30 -2.23 -8.92
CA THR A 97 11.35 -3.25 -8.79
C THR A 97 10.75 -4.66 -8.81
N THR A 98 11.58 -5.68 -9.04
CA THR A 98 11.12 -7.08 -8.99
C THR A 98 10.47 -7.44 -7.65
N GLN A 99 11.01 -6.90 -6.55
CA GLN A 99 10.47 -7.14 -5.22
C GLN A 99 9.09 -6.50 -5.04
N GLU A 100 8.92 -5.25 -5.50
CA GLU A 100 7.64 -4.53 -5.42
C GLU A 100 6.57 -5.21 -6.27
N VAL A 101 6.89 -5.63 -7.50
CA VAL A 101 5.97 -6.43 -8.31
C VAL A 101 5.55 -7.72 -7.60
N ALA A 102 6.50 -8.41 -6.98
CA ALA A 102 6.21 -9.64 -6.24
C ALA A 102 5.30 -9.39 -5.03
N GLU A 103 5.46 -8.25 -4.34
CA GLU A 103 4.57 -7.85 -3.23
C GLU A 103 3.15 -7.53 -3.72
N VAL A 104 3.01 -6.77 -4.81
CA VAL A 104 1.70 -6.42 -5.36
C VAL A 104 0.96 -7.64 -5.89
N MET A 105 1.67 -8.57 -6.51
CA MET A 105 1.10 -9.83 -7.03
C MET A 105 0.81 -10.87 -5.94
N ARG A 106 1.23 -10.63 -4.69
CA ARG A 106 0.99 -11.55 -3.58
C ARG A 106 -0.50 -11.64 -3.24
N THR A 107 -1.05 -12.85 -3.22
CA THR A 107 -2.46 -13.10 -2.92
C THR A 107 -2.74 -13.35 -1.45
N ASP A 108 -1.72 -13.74 -0.68
CA ASP A 108 -1.82 -14.05 0.74
C ASP A 108 -0.64 -13.42 1.50
N ILE A 109 -0.96 -12.51 2.43
CA ILE A 109 0.04 -11.79 3.22
C ILE A 109 0.83 -12.67 4.19
N GLU A 110 0.30 -13.82 4.56
CA GLU A 110 0.96 -14.77 5.46
C GLU A 110 1.96 -15.66 4.71
N GLN A 111 1.87 -15.73 3.40
CA GLN A 111 2.81 -16.49 2.58
C GLN A 111 4.05 -15.64 2.24
N PRO A 112 5.23 -16.27 2.16
CA PRO A 112 6.43 -15.58 1.68
C PRO A 112 6.25 -15.03 0.26
N VAL A 113 6.82 -13.85 0.02
CA VAL A 113 6.84 -13.23 -1.31
C VAL A 113 7.61 -14.10 -2.29
N ASN A 114 7.03 -14.42 -3.43
CA ASN A 114 7.66 -15.22 -4.47
C ASN A 114 8.35 -14.33 -5.53
N ARG A 115 9.44 -13.66 -5.14
CA ARG A 115 10.25 -12.81 -6.03
C ARG A 115 10.71 -13.54 -7.29
N ARG A 116 11.02 -14.86 -7.18
CA ARG A 116 11.47 -15.65 -8.33
C ARG A 116 10.35 -15.84 -9.37
N ALA A 117 9.14 -16.10 -8.94
CA ALA A 117 7.99 -16.21 -9.85
C ALA A 117 7.69 -14.87 -10.54
N ALA A 118 7.72 -13.77 -9.80
CA ALA A 118 7.56 -12.43 -10.37
C ALA A 118 8.64 -12.12 -11.41
N ALA A 119 9.93 -12.38 -11.10
CA ALA A 119 11.04 -12.22 -12.05
C ALA A 119 10.83 -13.03 -13.33
N GLN A 120 10.41 -14.29 -13.22
CA GLN A 120 10.14 -15.14 -14.39
C GLN A 120 8.97 -14.61 -15.22
N SER A 121 7.93 -14.06 -14.58
CA SER A 121 6.78 -13.49 -15.28
C SER A 121 7.17 -12.20 -16.02
N LEU A 122 7.95 -11.32 -15.36
CA LEU A 122 8.48 -10.09 -15.94
C LEU A 122 9.39 -10.36 -17.14
N ILE A 123 10.32 -11.32 -17.04
CA ILE A 123 11.20 -11.73 -18.16
C ILE A 123 10.37 -12.23 -19.35
N ARG A 124 9.32 -13.02 -19.10
CA ARG A 124 8.41 -13.45 -20.17
C ARG A 124 7.66 -12.27 -20.80
N ALA A 125 7.26 -11.27 -20.00
CA ALA A 125 6.60 -10.06 -20.49
C ALA A 125 7.54 -9.20 -21.37
N VAL A 126 8.81 -9.09 -20.99
CA VAL A 126 9.85 -8.47 -21.87
C VAL A 126 9.96 -9.23 -23.19
N GLY A 127 10.00 -10.58 -23.14
CA GLY A 127 10.05 -11.40 -24.37
C GLY A 127 8.81 -11.23 -25.29
N ARG A 128 7.66 -10.80 -24.73
CA ARG A 128 6.46 -10.43 -25.51
C ARG A 128 6.46 -8.97 -25.97
N GLY A 129 7.39 -8.15 -25.49
CA GLY A 129 7.43 -6.71 -25.78
C GLY A 129 6.36 -5.90 -25.04
N THR A 130 5.77 -6.41 -23.96
CA THR A 130 4.74 -5.71 -23.16
C THR A 130 5.33 -4.97 -21.98
N VAL A 131 6.57 -5.27 -21.58
CA VAL A 131 7.27 -4.68 -20.45
C VAL A 131 8.71 -4.35 -20.87
N THR A 132 9.25 -3.26 -20.36
CA THR A 132 10.65 -2.89 -20.48
C THR A 132 11.33 -2.95 -19.11
N VAL A 133 12.66 -3.03 -19.10
CA VAL A 133 13.45 -3.05 -17.88
C VAL A 133 14.66 -2.13 -18.00
N GLU A 134 14.87 -1.34 -16.95
CA GLU A 134 16.11 -0.58 -16.75
C GLU A 134 16.86 -1.18 -15.55
N PRO A 135 18.16 -1.50 -15.69
CA PRO A 135 18.93 -2.05 -14.58
C PRO A 135 19.08 -1.06 -13.42
N ILE A 136 18.79 -1.51 -12.19
CA ILE A 136 19.03 -0.77 -10.95
C ILE A 136 19.81 -1.67 -10.00
N GLY A 137 21.11 -1.42 -9.82
CA GLY A 137 21.96 -2.27 -8.99
C GLY A 137 21.94 -3.73 -9.49
N ASP A 138 21.53 -4.64 -8.63
CA ASP A 138 21.34 -6.08 -8.89
C ASP A 138 19.88 -6.48 -9.20
N ASP A 139 19.00 -5.50 -9.40
CA ASP A 139 17.59 -5.67 -9.78
C ASP A 139 17.28 -4.90 -11.08
N GLY A 140 16.03 -4.81 -11.45
CA GLY A 140 15.49 -4.03 -12.56
C GLY A 140 14.34 -3.15 -12.12
N LEU A 141 14.25 -1.95 -12.70
CA LEU A 141 13.05 -1.15 -12.72
C LEU A 141 12.23 -1.54 -13.95
N TRP A 142 11.05 -2.06 -13.72
CA TRP A 142 10.15 -2.58 -14.75
C TRP A 142 9.04 -1.57 -15.03
N THR A 143 8.78 -1.31 -16.30
CA THR A 143 7.70 -0.42 -16.77
C THR A 143 6.94 -1.07 -17.91
N VAL A 144 5.72 -0.62 -18.15
CA VAL A 144 4.98 -1.00 -19.37
C VAL A 144 5.74 -0.46 -20.61
N ALA A 145 5.79 -1.24 -21.69
CA ALA A 145 6.49 -0.87 -22.95
C ALA A 145 5.72 0.19 -23.73
#